data_e046050104106ac6da3c4b51d1b223cc
#
_entry.id   e046050104106ac6da3c4b51d1b223cc
#
_cell.length_a   1.000
_cell.length_b   1.000
_cell.length_c   1.000
_cell.angle_alpha   90.00
_cell.angle_beta   90.00
_cell.angle_gamma   90.00
#
_symmetry.space_group_name_H-M   'P 1'
#
loop_
_entity.id
_entity.type
_entity.pdbx_description
1 polymer ?
#
loop_
_entity_poly.entity_id
_entity_poly.type
_entity_poly.pdbx_seq_one_letter_code
_entity_poly.pdbx_strand_id
1 'polypeptide(L)'
;MGSASLARLHGLFAVYKPPGLKWLHLRDTVEMQLLKGLNAGKPPAPEQRVRFLLGPVEDGEEKQLTLKATSVPTLTNHRLVCGPEFLRLKIGVGHRLDTRSSGVLVLGVGHGRRLLMDMYDAHLTKDYTVRGLLGKATDDFCEDGRLVEKTTYDHVTREKLDRILAVIQGSHQKALVMYSNLDLQSQEAYEMAVRGMIRPMSKSPMLITGIRCLNFSPPEFLLEVQCMHETQQQLRKLVHEIGLELKTTAVCMQVRRTRDGFFTLDDALLRTQWNLQSIQDAIRAAAPRVAEQLEKNLRPRFNNQQLSTPRPRVQAP
;
A
#
# COMPACT_ATOMS: atom_id res chain seq x y z
N MET A 1 -4.54 -23.79 -17.64
CA MET A 1 -5.27 -22.52 -17.39
C MET A 1 -4.79 -21.78 -16.14
N GLY A 2 -4.40 -22.43 -15.06
CA GLY A 2 -3.92 -21.80 -13.83
C GLY A 2 -2.68 -20.93 -14.01
N SER A 3 -1.71 -21.34 -14.81
CA SER A 3 -0.49 -20.57 -15.09
C SER A 3 -0.77 -19.22 -15.78
N ALA A 4 -1.70 -19.16 -16.74
CA ALA A 4 -2.07 -17.91 -17.42
C ALA A 4 -2.84 -16.96 -16.50
N SER A 5 -3.68 -17.48 -15.61
CA SER A 5 -4.38 -16.65 -14.59
C SER A 5 -3.42 -16.09 -13.55
N LEU A 6 -2.42 -16.87 -13.15
CA LEU A 6 -1.35 -16.42 -12.24
C LEU A 6 -0.49 -15.32 -12.90
N ALA A 7 -0.15 -15.46 -14.18
CA ALA A 7 0.63 -14.47 -14.92
C ALA A 7 -0.05 -13.08 -14.95
N ARG A 8 -1.39 -13.04 -14.98
CA ARG A 8 -2.18 -11.79 -14.95
C ARG A 8 -2.27 -11.14 -13.57
N LEU A 9 -1.83 -11.81 -12.51
CA LEU A 9 -1.81 -11.29 -11.15
C LEU A 9 -0.51 -10.55 -10.79
N HIS A 10 0.44 -10.44 -11.71
CA HIS A 10 1.70 -9.75 -11.45
C HIS A 10 1.54 -8.22 -11.52
N GLY A 11 1.56 -7.53 -10.39
CA GLY A 11 1.48 -6.07 -10.37
C GLY A 11 1.05 -5.50 -9.02
N LEU A 12 0.73 -4.20 -9.03
CA LEU A 12 0.21 -3.45 -7.90
C LEU A 12 -1.27 -3.20 -8.05
N PHE A 13 -1.98 -3.19 -6.93
CA PHE A 13 -3.36 -2.77 -6.82
C PHE A 13 -3.64 -2.19 -5.44
N ALA A 14 -4.66 -1.37 -5.32
CA ALA A 14 -5.08 -0.79 -4.07
C ALA A 14 -6.34 -1.48 -3.53
N VAL A 15 -6.43 -1.57 -2.20
CA VAL A 15 -7.61 -2.03 -1.49
C VAL A 15 -8.00 -1.03 -0.41
N TYR A 16 -9.27 -0.91 -0.11
CA TYR A 16 -9.74 -0.11 1.01
C TYR A 16 -9.63 -0.92 2.30
N LYS A 17 -8.80 -0.43 3.23
CA LYS A 17 -8.71 -0.98 4.58
C LYS A 17 -9.72 -0.27 5.49
N PRO A 18 -10.73 -0.95 6.06
CA PRO A 18 -11.61 -0.37 7.06
C PRO A 18 -10.89 -0.18 8.40
N PRO A 19 -11.39 0.72 9.28
CA PRO A 19 -10.91 0.82 10.64
C PRO A 19 -11.22 -0.46 11.42
N GLY A 20 -10.44 -0.75 12.47
CA GLY A 20 -10.59 -1.95 13.29
C GLY A 20 -9.93 -3.22 12.72
N LEU A 21 -9.65 -3.29 11.43
CA LEU A 21 -9.01 -4.45 10.79
C LEU A 21 -7.48 -4.29 10.77
N LYS A 22 -6.75 -5.31 11.21
CA LYS A 22 -5.29 -5.35 11.03
C LYS A 22 -4.95 -5.57 9.57
N TRP A 23 -3.94 -4.85 9.05
CA TRP A 23 -3.48 -5.01 7.66
C TRP A 23 -3.06 -6.44 7.32
N LEU A 24 -2.55 -7.19 8.32
CA LEU A 24 -2.15 -8.59 8.16
C LEU A 24 -3.37 -9.48 7.82
N HIS A 25 -4.45 -9.36 8.61
CA HIS A 25 -5.68 -10.11 8.37
C HIS A 25 -6.32 -9.75 7.01
N LEU A 26 -6.23 -8.48 6.61
CA LEU A 26 -6.69 -8.05 5.29
C LEU A 26 -5.89 -8.76 4.19
N ARG A 27 -4.56 -8.74 4.26
CA ARG A 27 -3.67 -9.43 3.31
C ARG A 27 -4.02 -10.91 3.22
N ASP A 28 -4.16 -11.59 4.36
CA ASP A 28 -4.44 -13.02 4.41
C ASP A 28 -5.84 -13.34 3.83
N THR A 29 -6.82 -12.45 4.06
CA THR A 29 -8.15 -12.57 3.45
C THR A 29 -8.08 -12.44 1.92
N VAL A 30 -7.34 -11.47 1.42
CA VAL A 30 -7.13 -11.28 -0.03
C VAL A 30 -6.41 -12.49 -0.63
N GLU A 31 -5.37 -13.01 0.05
CA GLU A 31 -4.67 -14.23 -0.37
C GLU A 31 -5.62 -15.42 -0.50
N MET A 32 -6.45 -15.66 0.52
CA MET A 32 -7.43 -16.76 0.48
C MET A 32 -8.44 -16.60 -0.68
N GLN A 33 -8.93 -15.40 -0.95
CA GLN A 33 -9.87 -15.15 -2.04
C GLN A 33 -9.21 -15.38 -3.41
N LEU A 34 -7.96 -14.94 -3.58
CA LEU A 34 -7.20 -15.18 -4.80
C LEU A 34 -6.90 -16.66 -5.00
N LEU A 35 -6.49 -17.39 -3.95
CA LEU A 35 -6.26 -18.84 -4.01
C LEU A 35 -7.55 -19.60 -4.34
N LYS A 36 -8.68 -19.19 -3.75
CA LYS A 36 -10.00 -19.77 -4.07
C LYS A 36 -10.32 -19.57 -5.56
N GLY A 37 -10.08 -18.37 -6.11
CA GLY A 37 -10.31 -18.07 -7.53
C GLY A 37 -9.37 -18.86 -8.46
N LEU A 38 -8.07 -18.92 -8.13
CA LEU A 38 -7.07 -19.66 -8.92
C LEU A 38 -7.37 -21.15 -8.95
N ASN A 39 -7.77 -21.73 -7.82
CA ASN A 39 -8.09 -23.14 -7.69
C ASN A 39 -9.52 -23.50 -8.16
N ALA A 40 -10.37 -22.55 -8.52
CA ALA A 40 -11.72 -22.79 -9.03
C ALA A 40 -11.74 -23.32 -10.48
N GLY A 41 -10.60 -23.29 -11.19
CA GLY A 41 -10.46 -23.80 -12.55
C GLY A 41 -10.88 -25.28 -12.67
N LYS A 42 -11.26 -25.71 -13.90
CA LYS A 42 -11.56 -27.11 -14.17
C LYS A 42 -10.36 -27.98 -13.83
N PRO A 43 -10.56 -29.12 -13.13
CA PRO A 43 -9.49 -30.05 -12.86
C PRO A 43 -8.90 -30.57 -14.18
N PRO A 44 -7.62 -30.94 -14.21
CA PRO A 44 -7.02 -31.58 -15.38
C PRO A 44 -7.81 -32.84 -15.70
N ALA A 45 -7.85 -33.19 -17.00
CA ALA A 45 -8.50 -34.44 -17.41
C ALA A 45 -7.84 -35.62 -16.70
N PRO A 46 -8.64 -36.63 -16.28
CA PRO A 46 -8.08 -37.81 -15.63
C PRO A 46 -7.07 -38.48 -16.54
N GLU A 47 -5.94 -38.88 -16.01
CA GLU A 47 -4.95 -39.68 -16.72
C GLU A 47 -5.56 -41.05 -16.99
N GLN A 48 -5.48 -41.52 -18.24
CA GLN A 48 -6.01 -42.82 -18.62
C GLN A 48 -4.91 -43.85 -18.64
N ARG A 49 -5.11 -44.96 -17.98
CA ARG A 49 -4.25 -46.13 -18.07
C ARG A 49 -4.97 -47.28 -18.80
N VAL A 50 -4.24 -47.91 -19.69
CA VAL A 50 -4.72 -49.12 -20.35
C VAL A 50 -4.62 -50.29 -19.38
N ARG A 51 -5.74 -50.89 -19.10
CA ARG A 51 -5.82 -52.19 -18.38
C ARG A 51 -6.27 -53.27 -19.32
N PHE A 52 -5.65 -54.39 -19.19
CA PHE A 52 -6.08 -55.61 -19.88
C PHE A 52 -7.05 -56.37 -18.97
N LEU A 53 -8.30 -56.47 -19.40
CA LEU A 53 -9.34 -57.18 -18.69
C LEU A 53 -9.72 -58.43 -19.48
N LEU A 54 -9.90 -59.55 -18.78
CA LEU A 54 -10.45 -60.76 -19.37
C LEU A 54 -11.94 -60.54 -19.61
N GLY A 55 -12.35 -60.58 -20.86
CA GLY A 55 -13.77 -60.46 -21.23
C GLY A 55 -14.21 -61.58 -22.17
N PRO A 56 -15.50 -61.87 -22.25
CA PRO A 56 -16.04 -62.90 -23.19
C PRO A 56 -15.83 -62.41 -24.63
N VAL A 57 -15.59 -63.30 -25.52
CA VAL A 57 -15.56 -63.08 -26.97
C VAL A 57 -16.99 -62.84 -27.44
N GLU A 58 -17.22 -61.72 -28.20
CA GLU A 58 -18.57 -61.32 -28.62
C GLU A 58 -19.20 -62.19 -29.70
N ASP A 59 -18.46 -63.13 -30.37
CA ASP A 59 -18.91 -63.87 -31.52
C ASP A 59 -18.70 -65.36 -31.41
N GLY A 60 -18.66 -66.01 -30.22
CA GLY A 60 -18.44 -67.45 -30.08
C GLY A 60 -19.35 -68.12 -29.10
N GLU A 61 -19.96 -69.27 -29.50
CA GLU A 61 -20.76 -70.13 -28.63
C GLU A 61 -19.98 -70.80 -27.49
N GLU A 62 -18.65 -70.65 -27.46
CA GLU A 62 -17.80 -71.14 -26.36
C GLU A 62 -17.33 -70.01 -25.48
N LYS A 63 -17.33 -70.24 -24.14
CA LYS A 63 -16.84 -69.32 -23.12
C LYS A 63 -15.33 -69.09 -23.19
N GLN A 64 -14.82 -68.60 -24.33
CA GLN A 64 -13.41 -68.20 -24.45
C GLN A 64 -13.23 -66.82 -23.91
N LEU A 65 -12.29 -66.67 -22.98
CA LEU A 65 -11.92 -65.42 -22.39
C LEU A 65 -10.75 -64.79 -23.23
N THR A 66 -10.95 -63.59 -23.71
CA THR A 66 -9.90 -62.80 -24.39
C THR A 66 -9.49 -61.58 -23.58
N LEU A 67 -8.25 -61.15 -23.75
CA LEU A 67 -7.72 -59.93 -23.16
C LEU A 67 -8.21 -58.71 -23.95
N LYS A 68 -9.15 -57.95 -23.37
CA LYS A 68 -9.58 -56.67 -23.92
C LYS A 68 -8.76 -55.52 -23.28
N ALA A 69 -8.12 -54.71 -24.11
CA ALA A 69 -7.48 -53.46 -23.66
C ALA A 69 -8.56 -52.40 -23.42
N THR A 70 -8.75 -52.03 -22.16
CA THR A 70 -9.73 -51.02 -21.77
C THR A 70 -9.02 -49.83 -21.17
N SER A 71 -9.35 -48.65 -21.63
CA SER A 71 -8.84 -47.39 -21.04
C SER A 71 -9.65 -47.07 -19.80
N VAL A 72 -8.98 -46.98 -18.64
CA VAL A 72 -9.61 -46.70 -17.34
C VAL A 72 -9.03 -45.44 -16.78
N PRO A 73 -9.88 -44.47 -16.38
CA PRO A 73 -9.38 -43.24 -15.74
C PRO A 73 -8.75 -43.55 -14.39
N THR A 74 -7.60 -42.90 -14.12
CA THR A 74 -6.90 -43.04 -12.83
C THR A 74 -7.11 -41.80 -11.97
N LEU A 75 -7.07 -42.01 -10.64
CA LEU A 75 -7.16 -40.93 -9.67
C LEU A 75 -5.84 -40.21 -9.42
N THR A 76 -4.76 -40.59 -10.10
CA THR A 76 -3.39 -40.09 -9.84
C THR A 76 -3.31 -38.57 -9.89
N ASN A 77 -3.98 -37.95 -10.87
CA ASN A 77 -4.03 -36.49 -11.03
C ASN A 77 -5.33 -35.85 -10.55
N HIS A 78 -6.15 -36.62 -9.81
CA HIS A 78 -7.40 -36.08 -9.28
C HIS A 78 -7.17 -35.16 -8.09
N ARG A 79 -7.94 -34.08 -7.98
CA ARG A 79 -7.82 -33.08 -6.90
C ARG A 79 -7.88 -33.66 -5.49
N LEU A 80 -8.62 -34.75 -5.29
CA LEU A 80 -8.67 -35.44 -4.00
C LEU A 80 -7.35 -36.07 -3.59
N VAL A 81 -6.48 -36.39 -4.56
CA VAL A 81 -5.17 -37.00 -4.33
C VAL A 81 -4.07 -35.96 -4.33
N CYS A 82 -4.04 -35.08 -5.34
CA CYS A 82 -3.00 -34.06 -5.51
C CYS A 82 -3.24 -32.78 -4.71
N GLY A 83 -4.48 -32.58 -4.21
CA GLY A 83 -4.84 -31.32 -3.55
C GLY A 83 -5.00 -30.13 -4.51
N PRO A 84 -5.06 -28.92 -3.98
CA PRO A 84 -5.15 -27.70 -4.79
C PRO A 84 -3.81 -27.40 -5.49
N GLU A 85 -3.88 -26.87 -6.71
CA GLU A 85 -2.70 -26.50 -7.52
C GLU A 85 -1.88 -25.38 -6.85
N PHE A 86 -2.58 -24.39 -6.26
CA PHE A 86 -1.98 -23.25 -5.59
C PHE A 86 -2.26 -23.31 -4.08
N LEU A 87 -1.20 -23.50 -3.28
CA LEU A 87 -1.27 -23.57 -1.82
C LEU A 87 -1.02 -22.21 -1.15
N ARG A 88 -0.18 -21.40 -1.74
CA ARG A 88 0.23 -20.08 -1.20
C ARG A 88 0.47 -19.08 -2.32
N LEU A 89 0.12 -17.81 -2.06
CA LEU A 89 0.41 -16.69 -2.92
C LEU A 89 1.14 -15.61 -2.13
N LYS A 90 2.36 -15.26 -2.54
CA LYS A 90 3.15 -14.24 -1.85
C LYS A 90 2.62 -12.85 -2.19
N ILE A 91 1.90 -12.22 -1.26
CA ILE A 91 1.42 -10.84 -1.38
C ILE A 91 2.31 -9.92 -0.56
N GLY A 92 2.88 -8.90 -1.21
CA GLY A 92 3.56 -7.79 -0.56
C GLY A 92 2.55 -6.74 -0.12
N VAL A 93 2.89 -5.99 0.94
CA VAL A 93 2.10 -4.86 1.43
C VAL A 93 2.96 -3.61 1.36
N GLY A 94 2.41 -2.53 0.81
CA GLY A 94 3.05 -1.21 0.75
C GLY A 94 3.07 -0.53 2.12
N HIS A 95 2.95 0.79 2.14
CA HIS A 95 2.93 1.54 3.40
C HIS A 95 1.78 1.07 4.31
N ARG A 96 2.14 0.47 5.43
CA ARG A 96 1.18 -0.14 6.36
C ARG A 96 0.29 0.91 6.99
N LEU A 97 -0.94 0.52 7.30
CA LEU A 97 -1.87 1.27 8.13
C LEU A 97 -2.08 0.53 9.43
N ASP A 98 -2.14 1.25 10.55
CA ASP A 98 -2.45 0.66 11.83
C ASP A 98 -3.92 0.18 11.91
N THR A 99 -4.30 -0.44 13.02
CA THR A 99 -5.63 -1.02 13.19
C THR A 99 -6.72 0.04 13.17
N ARG A 100 -6.49 1.19 13.81
CA ARG A 100 -7.48 2.27 13.96
C ARG A 100 -7.67 3.09 12.68
N SER A 101 -6.65 3.17 11.83
CA SER A 101 -6.70 3.97 10.61
C SER A 101 -7.35 3.22 9.45
N SER A 102 -7.94 3.96 8.54
CA SER A 102 -8.62 3.45 7.34
C SER A 102 -8.01 4.02 6.05
N GLY A 103 -8.48 3.55 4.92
CA GLY A 103 -8.16 4.13 3.61
C GLY A 103 -7.38 3.22 2.68
N VAL A 104 -6.68 3.84 1.74
CA VAL A 104 -5.94 3.15 0.67
C VAL A 104 -4.78 2.34 1.23
N LEU A 105 -4.73 1.05 0.90
CA LEU A 105 -3.62 0.15 1.19
C LEU A 105 -3.17 -0.51 -0.12
N VAL A 106 -1.92 -0.27 -0.52
CA VAL A 106 -1.37 -0.83 -1.75
C VAL A 106 -0.82 -2.22 -1.48
N LEU A 107 -1.20 -3.16 -2.33
CA LEU A 107 -0.75 -4.55 -2.32
C LEU A 107 -0.02 -4.87 -3.62
N GLY A 108 0.93 -5.81 -3.56
CA GLY A 108 1.67 -6.27 -4.73
C GLY A 108 1.76 -7.79 -4.79
N VAL A 109 1.47 -8.35 -5.95
CA VAL A 109 1.56 -9.79 -6.22
C VAL A 109 2.66 -10.07 -7.24
N GLY A 110 3.40 -11.14 -7.05
CA GLY A 110 4.48 -11.53 -7.95
C GLY A 110 5.54 -10.43 -8.14
N HIS A 111 5.73 -9.92 -9.35
CA HIS A 111 6.63 -8.81 -9.64
C HIS A 111 6.22 -7.50 -8.94
N GLY A 112 4.94 -7.32 -8.60
CA GLY A 112 4.45 -6.18 -7.84
C GLY A 112 5.16 -5.97 -6.51
N ARG A 113 5.75 -7.02 -5.93
CA ARG A 113 6.55 -6.89 -4.70
C ARG A 113 7.83 -6.06 -4.90
N ARG A 114 8.46 -6.11 -6.07
CA ARG A 114 9.60 -5.23 -6.42
C ARG A 114 9.13 -3.80 -6.61
N LEU A 115 8.03 -3.61 -7.33
CA LEU A 115 7.42 -2.29 -7.53
C LEU A 115 7.03 -1.60 -6.20
N LEU A 116 6.68 -2.37 -5.16
CA LEU A 116 6.48 -1.79 -3.82
C LEU A 116 7.77 -1.21 -3.24
N MET A 117 8.92 -1.86 -3.45
CA MET A 117 10.20 -1.31 -3.01
C MET A 117 10.53 -0.02 -3.77
N ASP A 118 10.28 -0.01 -5.08
CA ASP A 118 10.48 1.19 -5.91
C ASP A 118 9.58 2.35 -5.44
N MET A 119 8.34 2.06 -5.01
CA MET A 119 7.46 3.06 -4.37
C MET A 119 8.01 3.59 -3.05
N TYR A 120 8.62 2.74 -2.22
CA TYR A 120 9.28 3.18 -0.99
C TYR A 120 10.47 4.10 -1.30
N ASP A 121 11.31 3.72 -2.26
CA ASP A 121 12.51 4.46 -2.65
C ASP A 121 12.18 5.78 -3.36
N ALA A 122 11.01 5.87 -3.98
CA ALA A 122 10.54 7.10 -4.63
C ALA A 122 10.09 8.18 -3.65
N HIS A 123 9.95 7.88 -2.36
CA HIS A 123 9.52 8.82 -1.31
C HIS A 123 8.30 9.67 -1.71
N LEU A 124 7.27 9.00 -2.25
CA LEU A 124 6.06 9.67 -2.70
C LEU A 124 5.25 10.23 -1.53
N THR A 125 4.59 11.35 -1.78
CA THR A 125 3.68 11.94 -0.80
C THR A 125 2.42 11.10 -0.63
N LYS A 126 1.86 11.15 0.58
CA LYS A 126 0.59 10.53 0.92
C LYS A 126 -0.36 11.56 1.48
N ASP A 127 -1.64 11.42 1.15
CA ASP A 127 -2.67 12.33 1.62
C ASP A 127 -3.56 11.63 2.64
N TYR A 128 -3.86 12.34 3.69
CA TYR A 128 -4.71 11.89 4.78
C TYR A 128 -5.81 12.89 5.04
N THR A 129 -7.01 12.40 5.36
CA THR A 129 -8.01 13.18 6.09
C THR A 129 -7.93 12.79 7.57
N VAL A 130 -7.82 13.80 8.42
CA VAL A 130 -7.67 13.64 9.86
C VAL A 130 -8.78 14.44 10.54
N ARG A 131 -9.64 13.74 11.30
CA ARG A 131 -10.71 14.37 12.08
C ARG A 131 -10.25 14.56 13.51
N GLY A 132 -10.33 15.77 14.01
CA GLY A 132 -10.00 16.15 15.38
C GLY A 132 -11.22 16.62 16.17
N LEU A 133 -11.15 16.47 17.48
CA LEU A 133 -12.13 16.94 18.45
C LEU A 133 -11.43 17.84 19.47
N LEU A 134 -11.91 19.07 19.63
CA LEU A 134 -11.40 20.05 20.61
C LEU A 134 -11.95 19.78 22.02
N GLY A 135 -11.22 20.24 23.02
CA GLY A 135 -11.66 20.27 24.42
C GLY A 135 -11.37 18.98 25.21
N LYS A 136 -10.71 18.00 24.62
CA LYS A 136 -10.35 16.73 25.26
C LYS A 136 -8.89 16.37 24.97
N ALA A 137 -8.17 15.86 25.98
CA ALA A 137 -6.84 15.24 25.80
C ALA A 137 -6.86 13.82 26.35
N THR A 138 -6.22 12.90 25.66
CA THR A 138 -6.04 11.50 26.04
C THR A 138 -4.59 11.08 25.98
N ASP A 139 -4.22 10.03 26.68
CA ASP A 139 -2.86 9.50 26.78
C ASP A 139 -2.29 8.97 25.45
N ASP A 140 -3.16 8.47 24.58
CA ASP A 140 -2.79 7.91 23.27
C ASP A 140 -3.19 8.79 22.06
N PHE A 141 -3.64 10.03 22.32
CA PHE A 141 -4.14 11.01 21.33
C PHE A 141 -5.35 10.55 20.53
N CYS A 142 -6.04 9.48 20.95
CA CYS A 142 -7.25 8.97 20.33
C CYS A 142 -8.47 9.26 21.20
N GLU A 143 -9.64 9.33 20.59
CA GLU A 143 -10.90 9.57 21.29
C GLU A 143 -11.20 8.52 22.37
N ASP A 144 -10.86 7.25 22.10
CA ASP A 144 -11.08 6.10 23.00
C ASP A 144 -10.04 5.97 24.11
N GLY A 145 -8.98 6.80 24.09
CA GLY A 145 -7.90 6.77 25.07
C GLY A 145 -8.37 7.21 26.46
N ARG A 146 -7.52 6.93 27.47
CA ARG A 146 -7.77 7.38 28.84
C ARG A 146 -7.74 8.91 28.88
N LEU A 147 -8.83 9.49 29.40
CA LEU A 147 -8.93 10.94 29.56
C LEU A 147 -7.85 11.48 30.51
N VAL A 148 -7.08 12.46 30.03
CA VAL A 148 -6.04 13.16 30.80
C VAL A 148 -6.56 14.52 31.24
N GLU A 149 -7.17 15.29 30.31
CA GLU A 149 -7.59 16.65 30.55
C GLU A 149 -8.82 17.03 29.71
N LYS A 150 -9.64 17.95 30.25
CA LYS A 150 -10.71 18.64 29.52
C LYS A 150 -10.47 20.14 29.58
N THR A 151 -10.66 20.82 28.45
CA THR A 151 -10.47 22.27 28.33
C THR A 151 -11.65 22.89 27.57
N THR A 152 -11.81 24.21 27.70
CA THR A 152 -12.75 24.96 26.87
C THR A 152 -12.14 25.27 25.51
N TYR A 153 -12.98 25.50 24.51
CA TYR A 153 -12.57 25.78 23.12
C TYR A 153 -13.36 26.92 22.47
N ASP A 154 -14.17 27.68 23.24
CA ASP A 154 -15.03 28.75 22.72
C ASP A 154 -14.23 29.89 22.04
N HIS A 155 -12.97 30.05 22.44
CA HIS A 155 -12.06 31.05 21.88
C HIS A 155 -11.42 30.64 20.55
N VAL A 156 -11.62 29.37 20.10
CA VAL A 156 -11.03 28.84 18.88
C VAL A 156 -11.87 29.23 17.68
N THR A 157 -11.25 29.90 16.71
CA THR A 157 -11.88 30.27 15.45
C THR A 157 -11.20 29.61 14.27
N ARG A 158 -11.90 29.53 13.14
CA ARG A 158 -11.35 29.03 11.89
C ARG A 158 -10.06 29.76 11.49
N GLU A 159 -10.05 31.08 11.61
CA GLU A 159 -8.88 31.88 11.24
C GLU A 159 -7.66 31.59 12.09
N LYS A 160 -7.85 31.38 13.41
CA LYS A 160 -6.74 30.99 14.30
C LYS A 160 -6.17 29.64 13.91
N LEU A 161 -7.04 28.68 13.61
CA LEU A 161 -6.63 27.34 13.12
C LEU A 161 -5.83 27.49 11.83
N ASP A 162 -6.35 28.18 10.82
CA ASP A 162 -5.68 28.34 9.52
C ASP A 162 -4.30 29.00 9.65
N ARG A 163 -4.11 29.98 10.57
CA ARG A 163 -2.81 30.58 10.87
C ARG A 163 -1.81 29.57 11.42
N ILE A 164 -2.24 28.71 12.38
CA ILE A 164 -1.38 27.70 12.96
C ILE A 164 -0.99 26.67 11.90
N LEU A 165 -1.94 26.23 11.07
CA LEU A 165 -1.65 25.30 9.97
C LEU A 165 -0.63 25.88 9.00
N ALA A 166 -0.72 27.17 8.68
CA ALA A 166 0.27 27.86 7.81
C ALA A 166 1.67 27.90 8.44
N VAL A 167 1.78 28.14 9.75
CA VAL A 167 3.06 28.11 10.48
C VAL A 167 3.67 26.71 10.47
N ILE A 168 2.87 25.69 10.75
CA ILE A 168 3.30 24.28 10.71
C ILE A 168 3.82 23.95 9.30
N GLN A 169 3.06 24.25 8.27
CA GLN A 169 3.46 24.00 6.87
C GLN A 169 4.76 24.69 6.52
N GLY A 170 4.92 25.97 6.86
CA GLY A 170 6.14 26.72 6.60
C GLY A 170 7.37 26.14 7.31
N SER A 171 7.22 25.68 8.54
CA SER A 171 8.29 25.03 9.30
C SER A 171 8.72 23.70 8.65
N HIS A 172 7.76 22.89 8.20
CA HIS A 172 8.04 21.63 7.53
C HIS A 172 8.62 21.82 6.12
N GLN A 173 8.24 22.88 5.39
CA GLN A 173 8.84 23.22 4.10
C GLN A 173 10.32 23.58 4.26
N LYS A 174 10.68 24.37 5.28
CA LYS A 174 12.09 24.65 5.62
C LYS A 174 12.82 23.34 5.96
N ALA A 175 12.23 22.48 6.77
CA ALA A 175 12.79 21.20 7.13
C ALA A 175 13.00 20.31 5.90
N LEU A 176 12.06 20.28 4.95
CA LEU A 176 12.18 19.50 3.71
C LEU A 176 13.46 19.90 2.93
N VAL A 177 13.69 21.20 2.79
CA VAL A 177 14.89 21.72 2.12
C VAL A 177 16.15 21.31 2.88
N MET A 178 16.18 21.43 4.20
CA MET A 178 17.33 21.03 5.04
C MET A 178 17.61 19.51 4.92
N TYR A 179 16.56 18.68 4.91
CA TYR A 179 16.72 17.23 4.80
C TYR A 179 16.92 16.73 3.36
N SER A 180 16.81 17.57 2.34
CA SER A 180 17.10 17.19 0.96
C SER A 180 18.59 17.11 0.65
N ASN A 181 19.44 17.71 1.50
CA ASN A 181 20.90 17.79 1.30
C ASN A 181 21.30 18.39 -0.07
N LEU A 182 20.49 19.32 -0.58
CA LEU A 182 20.75 20.02 -1.84
C LEU A 182 21.53 21.32 -1.56
N ASP A 183 22.47 21.64 -2.44
CA ASP A 183 23.07 22.95 -2.47
C ASP A 183 22.07 23.96 -3.07
N LEU A 184 21.51 24.82 -2.21
CA LEU A 184 20.48 25.80 -2.60
C LEU A 184 20.98 26.86 -3.61
N GLN A 185 22.28 26.99 -3.80
CA GLN A 185 22.87 27.92 -4.77
C GLN A 185 23.04 27.29 -6.15
N SER A 186 22.78 26.02 -6.29
CA SER A 186 22.93 25.30 -7.55
C SER A 186 21.73 25.47 -8.48
N GLN A 187 21.98 25.50 -9.80
CA GLN A 187 20.96 25.50 -10.83
C GLN A 187 20.10 24.22 -10.73
N GLU A 188 20.72 23.11 -10.37
CA GLU A 188 20.08 21.81 -10.22
C GLU A 188 19.00 21.82 -9.12
N ALA A 189 19.29 22.44 -7.96
CA ALA A 189 18.32 22.59 -6.89
C ALA A 189 17.09 23.41 -7.35
N TYR A 190 17.30 24.46 -8.14
CA TYR A 190 16.22 25.25 -8.71
C TYR A 190 15.35 24.42 -9.67
N GLU A 191 15.95 23.66 -10.56
CA GLU A 191 15.21 22.80 -11.50
C GLU A 191 14.41 21.71 -10.77
N MET A 192 14.98 21.11 -9.73
CA MET A 192 14.28 20.14 -8.89
C MET A 192 13.11 20.78 -8.14
N ALA A 193 13.28 22.02 -7.66
CA ALA A 193 12.22 22.77 -6.99
C ALA A 193 11.05 23.05 -7.95
N VAL A 194 11.34 23.57 -9.15
CA VAL A 194 10.33 23.87 -10.18
C VAL A 194 9.55 22.61 -10.60
N ARG A 195 10.24 21.47 -10.69
CA ARG A 195 9.61 20.18 -11.03
C ARG A 195 8.88 19.51 -9.85
N GLY A 196 8.95 20.10 -8.65
CA GLY A 196 8.39 19.49 -7.43
C GLY A 196 9.06 18.17 -7.03
N MET A 197 10.32 17.98 -7.39
CA MET A 197 11.09 16.74 -7.20
C MET A 197 12.00 16.77 -5.98
N ILE A 198 11.96 17.83 -5.16
CA ILE A 198 12.72 17.85 -3.91
C ILE A 198 12.17 16.75 -2.99
N ARG A 199 13.03 15.83 -2.61
CA ARG A 199 12.72 14.70 -1.72
C ARG A 199 13.69 14.70 -0.55
N PRO A 200 13.22 14.38 0.65
CA PRO A 200 14.10 14.23 1.80
C PRO A 200 14.90 12.93 1.71
N MET A 201 15.99 12.86 2.45
CA MET A 201 16.73 11.61 2.64
C MET A 201 15.85 10.55 3.32
N SER A 202 16.15 9.25 3.08
CA SER A 202 15.38 8.11 3.59
C SER A 202 15.20 8.07 5.11
N LYS A 203 16.10 8.69 5.87
CA LYS A 203 16.06 8.75 7.34
C LYS A 203 15.52 10.07 7.89
N SER A 204 14.86 10.88 7.08
CA SER A 204 14.26 12.11 7.58
C SER A 204 13.05 11.84 8.48
N PRO A 205 12.73 12.75 9.42
CA PRO A 205 11.48 12.68 10.18
C PRO A 205 10.27 12.86 9.28
N MET A 206 9.06 12.74 9.85
CA MET A 206 7.82 13.10 9.16
C MET A 206 7.88 14.55 8.66
N LEU A 207 7.56 14.74 7.39
CA LEU A 207 7.50 16.04 6.75
C LEU A 207 6.12 16.27 6.16
N ILE A 208 5.53 17.41 6.51
CA ILE A 208 4.22 17.85 5.99
C ILE A 208 4.50 18.80 4.82
N THR A 209 4.04 18.42 3.63
CA THR A 209 4.17 19.23 2.41
C THR A 209 2.96 20.10 2.17
N GLY A 210 1.81 19.74 2.73
CA GLY A 210 0.59 20.52 2.67
C GLY A 210 -0.34 20.17 3.83
N ILE A 211 -0.97 21.17 4.41
CA ILE A 211 -1.99 20.99 5.44
C ILE A 211 -3.05 22.09 5.29
N ARG A 212 -4.32 21.69 5.32
CA ARG A 212 -5.44 22.62 5.25
C ARG A 212 -6.63 22.11 6.04
N CYS A 213 -7.45 23.03 6.54
CA CYS A 213 -8.71 22.70 7.16
C CYS A 213 -9.81 22.59 6.10
N LEU A 214 -10.41 21.41 5.96
CA LEU A 214 -11.53 21.19 5.04
C LEU A 214 -12.86 21.64 5.65
N ASN A 215 -13.08 21.32 6.93
CA ASN A 215 -14.28 21.69 7.67
C ASN A 215 -13.95 22.07 9.11
N PHE A 216 -14.64 23.07 9.63
CA PHE A 216 -14.52 23.55 11.01
C PHE A 216 -15.90 23.76 11.57
N SER A 217 -16.33 22.88 12.47
CA SER A 217 -17.62 22.91 13.18
C SER A 217 -17.37 22.53 14.63
N PRO A 218 -16.92 23.47 15.48
CA PRO A 218 -16.55 23.18 16.86
C PRO A 218 -17.64 22.35 17.59
N PRO A 219 -17.25 21.30 18.32
CA PRO A 219 -15.88 20.93 18.69
C PRO A 219 -15.08 20.18 17.62
N GLU A 220 -15.68 19.80 16.50
CA GLU A 220 -15.02 19.00 15.46
C GLU A 220 -14.35 19.87 14.40
N PHE A 221 -13.24 19.35 13.87
CA PHE A 221 -12.59 19.88 12.69
C PHE A 221 -12.02 18.75 11.82
N LEU A 222 -11.95 18.99 10.52
CA LEU A 222 -11.43 18.05 9.53
C LEU A 222 -10.25 18.68 8.79
N LEU A 223 -9.11 18.03 8.87
CA LEU A 223 -7.89 18.44 8.16
C LEU A 223 -7.62 17.52 6.98
N GLU A 224 -7.05 18.09 5.93
CA GLU A 224 -6.33 17.35 4.90
C GLU A 224 -4.84 17.57 5.12
N VAL A 225 -4.07 16.48 5.20
CA VAL A 225 -2.63 16.50 5.47
C VAL A 225 -1.93 15.74 4.38
N GLN A 226 -1.04 16.41 3.65
CA GLN A 226 -0.12 15.78 2.71
C GLN A 226 1.25 15.66 3.37
N CYS A 227 1.79 14.46 3.44
CA CYS A 227 3.03 14.20 4.17
C CYS A 227 3.87 13.06 3.57
N MET A 228 5.11 12.96 4.05
CA MET A 228 6.07 11.91 3.77
C MET A 228 6.67 11.39 5.07
N HIS A 229 7.12 10.13 5.08
CA HIS A 229 7.78 9.46 6.21
C HIS A 229 6.95 9.47 7.52
N GLU A 230 5.64 9.51 7.37
CA GLU A 230 4.70 9.58 8.48
C GLU A 230 4.41 8.19 9.08
N THR A 231 4.01 8.23 10.36
CA THR A 231 3.27 7.17 11.02
C THR A 231 1.90 7.70 11.42
N GLN A 232 0.90 6.82 11.50
CA GLN A 232 -0.45 7.25 11.90
C GLN A 232 -0.49 7.79 13.34
N GLN A 233 0.41 7.33 14.20
CA GLN A 233 0.56 7.86 15.55
C GLN A 233 1.05 9.31 15.54
N GLN A 234 2.00 9.65 14.65
CA GLN A 234 2.46 11.04 14.48
C GLN A 234 1.33 11.96 14.00
N LEU A 235 0.44 11.48 13.12
CA LEU A 235 -0.73 12.26 12.70
C LEU A 235 -1.72 12.51 13.84
N ARG A 236 -1.90 11.54 14.75
CA ARG A 236 -2.71 11.75 15.97
C ARG A 236 -2.06 12.76 16.90
N LYS A 237 -0.75 12.63 17.11
CA LYS A 237 0.02 13.58 17.91
C LYS A 237 -0.05 14.99 17.33
N LEU A 238 0.01 15.15 16.00
CA LEU A 238 -0.15 16.43 15.31
C LEU A 238 -1.48 17.11 15.68
N VAL A 239 -2.59 16.36 15.74
CA VAL A 239 -3.88 16.91 16.17
C VAL A 239 -3.81 17.46 17.59
N HIS A 240 -3.18 16.74 18.50
CA HIS A 240 -2.98 17.18 19.87
C HIS A 240 -2.10 18.44 19.94
N GLU A 241 -0.98 18.49 19.21
CA GLU A 241 -0.10 19.64 19.13
C GLU A 241 -0.81 20.89 18.57
N ILE A 242 -1.65 20.73 17.55
CA ILE A 242 -2.51 21.81 17.04
C ILE A 242 -3.45 22.33 18.14
N GLY A 243 -4.04 21.43 18.94
CA GLY A 243 -4.86 21.82 20.09
C GLY A 243 -4.08 22.68 21.09
N LEU A 244 -2.86 22.29 21.44
CA LEU A 244 -1.99 23.05 22.36
C LEU A 244 -1.64 24.45 21.80
N GLU A 245 -1.32 24.55 20.52
CA GLU A 245 -1.05 25.84 19.87
C GLU A 245 -2.30 26.76 19.86
N LEU A 246 -3.49 26.18 19.77
CA LEU A 246 -4.76 26.88 19.90
C LEU A 246 -5.12 27.25 21.35
N LYS A 247 -4.24 26.95 22.33
CA LYS A 247 -4.47 27.13 23.77
C LYS A 247 -5.68 26.37 24.30
N THR A 248 -5.88 25.17 23.77
CA THR A 248 -6.88 24.19 24.18
C THR A 248 -6.27 22.78 24.07
N THR A 249 -7.09 21.76 24.18
CA THR A 249 -6.67 20.37 23.91
C THR A 249 -7.42 19.83 22.70
N ALA A 250 -6.85 18.84 22.02
CA ALA A 250 -7.53 18.14 20.96
C ALA A 250 -7.12 16.66 20.91
N VAL A 251 -8.02 15.80 20.48
CA VAL A 251 -7.80 14.38 20.22
C VAL A 251 -8.17 14.04 18.78
N CYS A 252 -7.53 13.00 18.27
CA CYS A 252 -7.83 12.50 16.95
C CYS A 252 -8.97 11.46 17.02
N MET A 253 -10.03 11.69 16.27
CA MET A 253 -11.16 10.77 16.12
C MET A 253 -10.91 9.76 15.00
N GLN A 254 -10.33 10.21 13.87
CA GLN A 254 -10.17 9.39 12.69
C GLN A 254 -8.96 9.82 11.87
N VAL A 255 -8.19 8.82 11.41
CA VAL A 255 -7.16 8.96 10.39
C VAL A 255 -7.54 8.11 9.19
N ARG A 256 -7.68 8.72 8.01
CA ARG A 256 -8.02 8.04 6.78
C ARG A 256 -7.04 8.43 5.68
N ARG A 257 -6.31 7.44 5.14
CA ARG A 257 -5.44 7.69 3.99
C ARG A 257 -6.25 7.73 2.71
N THR A 258 -6.29 8.89 2.07
CA THR A 258 -7.04 9.12 0.83
C THR A 258 -6.22 8.83 -0.42
N ARG A 259 -4.88 9.00 -0.32
CA ARG A 259 -3.94 8.72 -1.40
C ARG A 259 -2.63 8.11 -0.86
N ASP A 260 -2.08 7.15 -1.57
CA ASP A 260 -0.75 6.58 -1.33
C ASP A 260 0.05 6.62 -2.64
N GLY A 261 0.95 7.60 -2.76
CA GLY A 261 1.64 7.89 -4.02
C GLY A 261 0.67 8.25 -5.14
N PHE A 262 0.52 7.39 -6.11
CA PHE A 262 -0.38 7.57 -7.25
C PHE A 262 -1.69 6.75 -7.16
N PHE A 263 -1.91 6.02 -6.07
CA PHE A 263 -3.17 5.33 -5.80
C PHE A 263 -4.10 6.18 -4.95
N THR A 264 -5.34 6.33 -5.40
CA THR A 264 -6.39 7.09 -4.72
C THR A 264 -7.47 6.18 -4.14
N LEU A 265 -8.46 6.77 -3.46
CA LEU A 265 -9.62 6.01 -2.97
C LEU A 265 -10.44 5.38 -4.10
N ASP A 266 -10.46 6.01 -5.28
CA ASP A 266 -11.20 5.50 -6.46
C ASP A 266 -10.57 4.22 -7.02
N ASP A 267 -9.26 4.05 -6.84
CA ASP A 267 -8.55 2.83 -7.22
C ASP A 267 -8.71 1.69 -6.20
N ALA A 268 -9.20 2.00 -5.00
CA ALA A 268 -9.19 1.08 -3.87
C ALA A 268 -10.38 0.12 -3.89
N LEU A 269 -10.12 -1.16 -4.15
CA LEU A 269 -11.13 -2.22 -4.16
C LEU A 269 -11.78 -2.40 -2.78
N LEU A 270 -13.09 -2.39 -2.74
CA LEU A 270 -13.87 -2.70 -1.53
C LEU A 270 -13.87 -4.21 -1.25
N ARG A 271 -14.24 -4.58 -0.01
CA ARG A 271 -14.24 -5.98 0.43
C ARG A 271 -15.04 -6.93 -0.49
N THR A 272 -16.11 -6.46 -1.06
CA THR A 272 -16.95 -7.21 -2.02
C THR A 272 -16.25 -7.48 -3.35
N GLN A 273 -15.23 -6.70 -3.68
CA GLN A 273 -14.46 -6.76 -4.92
C GLN A 273 -13.14 -7.53 -4.77
N TRP A 274 -12.84 -8.13 -3.61
CA TRP A 274 -11.61 -8.90 -3.39
C TRP A 274 -11.68 -10.30 -4.02
N ASN A 275 -12.06 -10.38 -5.27
CA ASN A 275 -12.11 -11.59 -6.08
C ASN A 275 -11.01 -11.57 -7.16
N LEU A 276 -10.73 -12.71 -7.74
CA LEU A 276 -9.67 -12.89 -8.72
C LEU A 276 -9.83 -11.94 -9.92
N GLN A 277 -11.03 -11.83 -10.47
CA GLN A 277 -11.29 -11.02 -11.68
C GLN A 277 -11.10 -9.52 -11.40
N SER A 278 -11.73 -8.99 -10.35
CA SER A 278 -11.64 -7.56 -10.01
C SER A 278 -10.20 -7.14 -9.70
N ILE A 279 -9.43 -8.02 -9.03
CA ILE A 279 -8.01 -7.75 -8.73
C ILE A 279 -7.17 -7.77 -10.01
N GLN A 280 -7.40 -8.71 -10.94
CA GLN A 280 -6.71 -8.73 -12.24
C GLN A 280 -7.01 -7.49 -13.06
N ASP A 281 -8.26 -7.03 -13.07
CA ASP A 281 -8.67 -5.82 -13.79
C ASP A 281 -8.06 -4.57 -13.15
N ALA A 282 -8.02 -4.47 -11.81
CA ALA A 282 -7.37 -3.38 -11.11
C ALA A 282 -5.86 -3.33 -11.38
N ILE A 283 -5.17 -4.47 -11.39
CA ILE A 283 -3.74 -4.55 -11.74
C ILE A 283 -3.52 -4.05 -13.17
N ARG A 284 -4.34 -4.51 -14.12
CA ARG A 284 -4.24 -4.13 -15.53
C ARG A 284 -4.46 -2.63 -15.72
N ALA A 285 -5.47 -2.07 -15.06
CA ALA A 285 -5.78 -0.64 -15.12
C ALA A 285 -4.68 0.23 -14.49
N ALA A 286 -4.04 -0.24 -13.40
CA ALA A 286 -2.98 0.49 -12.71
C ALA A 286 -1.63 0.40 -13.44
N ALA A 287 -1.33 -0.67 -14.16
CA ALA A 287 -0.02 -0.96 -14.74
C ALA A 287 0.61 0.20 -15.55
N PRO A 288 -0.08 0.87 -16.50
CA PRO A 288 0.52 1.95 -17.28
C PRO A 288 0.90 3.13 -16.39
N ARG A 289 0.02 3.52 -15.45
CA ARG A 289 0.26 4.63 -14.52
C ARG A 289 1.41 4.31 -13.56
N VAL A 290 1.49 3.06 -13.08
CA VAL A 290 2.59 2.59 -12.23
C VAL A 290 3.91 2.72 -12.96
N ALA A 291 4.00 2.24 -14.21
CA ALA A 291 5.23 2.31 -15.00
C ALA A 291 5.67 3.76 -15.23
N GLU A 292 4.76 4.64 -15.69
CA GLU A 292 5.03 6.05 -15.93
C GLU A 292 5.51 6.79 -14.68
N GLN A 293 4.80 6.61 -13.56
CA GLN A 293 5.09 7.34 -12.33
C GLN A 293 6.38 6.86 -11.66
N LEU A 294 6.66 5.56 -11.69
CA LEU A 294 7.92 5.05 -11.16
C LEU A 294 9.09 5.48 -12.04
N GLU A 295 8.96 5.47 -13.36
CA GLU A 295 9.99 5.96 -14.26
C GLU A 295 10.31 7.44 -14.00
N LYS A 296 9.30 8.30 -13.85
CA LYS A 296 9.48 9.72 -13.55
C LYS A 296 10.17 9.97 -12.19
N ASN A 297 9.86 9.17 -11.17
CA ASN A 297 10.33 9.40 -9.81
C ASN A 297 11.65 8.67 -9.49
N LEU A 298 12.00 7.62 -10.22
CA LEU A 298 13.26 6.90 -10.03
C LEU A 298 14.43 7.46 -10.87
N ARG A 299 14.19 8.34 -11.85
CA ARG A 299 15.23 9.06 -12.61
C ARG A 299 15.41 10.48 -12.09
N PRO A 300 16.65 10.92 -11.79
CA PRO A 300 17.93 10.25 -11.82
C PRO A 300 18.54 10.12 -10.43
N ARG A 301 18.99 8.97 -10.05
CA ARG A 301 20.14 8.87 -9.13
C ARG A 301 21.34 9.34 -9.93
N PHE A 302 21.69 10.63 -9.85
CA PHE A 302 22.98 11.09 -10.35
C PHE A 302 24.09 10.27 -9.71
N ASN A 303 24.92 9.70 -10.55
CA ASN A 303 26.10 8.93 -10.17
C ASN A 303 27.05 9.82 -9.35
N ASN A 304 26.93 9.81 -8.02
CA ASN A 304 27.88 10.43 -7.10
C ASN A 304 29.24 9.69 -7.07
N GLN A 305 29.65 9.06 -8.18
CA GLN A 305 30.94 8.36 -8.30
C GLN A 305 32.01 9.13 -9.06
N GLN A 306 31.81 10.42 -9.36
CA GLN A 306 32.87 11.20 -10.01
C GLN A 306 33.14 12.53 -9.34
N LEU A 307 33.52 12.53 -8.06
CA LEU A 307 34.25 13.65 -7.45
C LEU A 307 35.19 13.13 -6.34
N SER A 308 36.03 12.20 -6.67
CA SER A 308 37.32 12.04 -6.00
C SER A 308 38.38 12.78 -6.83
N THR A 309 38.42 14.10 -6.71
CA THR A 309 39.60 14.87 -7.12
C THR A 309 40.77 14.45 -6.26
N PRO A 310 41.93 14.08 -6.87
CA PRO A 310 43.10 13.77 -6.07
C PRO A 310 43.61 15.06 -5.42
N ARG A 311 43.78 15.05 -4.10
CA ARG A 311 44.43 16.12 -3.35
C ARG A 311 45.82 16.35 -3.92
N PRO A 312 46.23 17.61 -4.26
CA PRO A 312 47.60 17.88 -4.62
C PRO A 312 48.54 17.55 -3.46
N ARG A 313 49.54 16.73 -3.70
CA ARG A 313 50.65 16.50 -2.77
C ARG A 313 51.40 17.81 -2.59
N VAL A 314 51.29 18.40 -1.41
CA VAL A 314 52.21 19.45 -0.96
C VAL A 314 53.54 18.77 -0.70
N GLN A 315 54.55 19.08 -1.54
CA GLN A 315 55.95 18.79 -1.22
C GLN A 315 56.37 19.84 -0.17
N ALA A 316 56.80 19.34 0.95
CA ALA A 316 57.47 20.19 1.96
C ALA A 316 58.96 20.32 1.58
N PRO A 317 59.66 21.45 1.95
CA PRO A 317 61.05 21.76 1.59
C PRO A 317 62.07 20.87 2.30
#